data_572853e9ddfbbdf8879032afca587c5c
#
_entry.id   572853e9ddfbbdf8879032afca587c5c
#
_cell.length_a   1.000
_cell.length_b   1.000
_cell.length_c   1.000
_cell.angle_alpha   90.00
_cell.angle_beta   90.00
_cell.angle_gamma   90.00
#
_symmetry.space_group_name_H-M   'P 1'
#
loop_
_entity.id
_entity.type
_entity.pdbx_description
1 polymer ?
#
loop_
_entity_poly.entity_id
_entity_poly.type
_entity_poly.pdbx_seq_one_letter_code
_entity_poly.pdbx_strand_id
1 'polypeptide(L)'
;KYIMAGGVVNVMDFIIIKLIMGICFVGLVIVSLAIQGSVISFLGMIISFIFGYYIYDIYLYITNKRRKRKIKNDMLRAVILLNNAFKAGKSTMQAVEIASCELPDPISIEFKKIYQDLSYGISSDVAFSRFARRVNLEEARYISSSLIILNKTGGNIVAVFSAIERTLFEKKKLEEDLKNSTQASNLVVKVLMGVPVVFILIIYVLSPDYFEPLFSSPLGYMIIFIVFLMFLVYMYLLKKIMKVKV
;
A
#
# COMPACT_ATOMS: atom_id res chain seq x y z
N LYS A 1 9.01 10.11 -8.48
CA LYS A 1 8.17 9.60 -7.37
C LYS A 1 6.93 10.48 -7.10
N TYR A 2 7.01 11.82 -7.29
CA TYR A 2 5.94 12.78 -6.96
C TYR A 2 4.80 12.84 -7.98
N ILE A 3 5.12 12.76 -9.27
CA ILE A 3 4.13 12.71 -10.36
C ILE A 3 3.25 11.45 -10.24
N MET A 4 3.77 10.38 -9.63
CA MET A 4 3.04 9.13 -9.42
C MET A 4 2.00 9.19 -8.30
N ALA A 5 2.07 10.16 -7.39
CA ALA A 5 1.13 10.28 -6.27
C ALA A 5 -0.21 10.98 -6.63
N GLY A 6 -0.36 11.44 -7.88
CA GLY A 6 -1.62 12.02 -8.38
C GLY A 6 -1.91 13.46 -7.95
N GLY A 7 -0.98 14.09 -7.23
CA GLY A 7 -1.03 15.51 -6.92
C GLY A 7 0.17 16.22 -7.59
N VAL A 8 -0.08 17.41 -8.12
CA VAL A 8 0.98 18.32 -8.57
C VAL A 8 1.58 18.96 -7.31
N VAL A 9 2.33 18.18 -6.54
CA VAL A 9 3.12 18.76 -5.45
C VAL A 9 4.46 19.17 -6.07
N ASN A 10 4.73 20.47 -6.11
CA ASN A 10 6.03 20.98 -6.51
C ASN A 10 7.12 20.37 -5.65
N VAL A 11 8.28 20.05 -6.25
CA VAL A 11 9.45 19.52 -5.52
C VAL A 11 9.84 20.44 -4.36
N MET A 12 9.64 21.75 -4.52
CA MET A 12 9.88 22.78 -3.50
C MET A 12 8.93 22.63 -2.31
N ASP A 13 7.62 22.48 -2.55
CA ASP A 13 6.63 22.31 -1.48
C ASP A 13 6.91 21.06 -0.64
N PHE A 14 7.39 20.01 -1.29
CA PHE A 14 7.79 18.79 -0.62
C PHE A 14 8.99 18.97 0.31
N ILE A 15 10.05 19.66 -0.15
CA ILE A 15 11.23 19.93 0.66
C ILE A 15 10.87 20.84 1.83
N ILE A 16 10.02 21.85 1.60
CA ILE A 16 9.53 22.77 2.62
C ILE A 16 8.75 22.02 3.71
N ILE A 17 7.81 21.15 3.33
CA ILE A 17 7.01 20.36 4.29
C ILE A 17 7.91 19.44 5.12
N LYS A 18 8.91 18.79 4.50
CA LYS A 18 9.89 17.97 5.22
C LYS A 18 10.69 18.75 6.24
N LEU A 19 11.17 19.94 5.86
CA LEU A 19 11.92 20.82 6.75
C LEU A 19 11.03 21.31 7.91
N ILE A 20 9.80 21.74 7.63
CA ILE A 20 8.86 22.19 8.66
C ILE A 20 8.56 21.05 9.65
N MET A 21 8.29 19.83 9.18
CA MET A 21 8.06 18.66 10.05
C MET A 21 9.30 18.35 10.91
N GLY A 22 10.50 18.38 10.33
CA GLY A 22 11.74 18.19 11.08
C GLY A 22 11.92 19.25 12.18
N ILE A 23 11.69 20.52 11.86
CA ILE A 23 11.80 21.66 12.79
C ILE A 23 10.74 21.57 13.90
N CYS A 24 9.50 21.22 13.57
CA CYS A 24 8.45 21.00 14.57
C CYS A 24 8.81 19.89 15.57
N PHE A 25 9.37 18.78 15.12
CA PHE A 25 9.83 17.71 15.99
C PHE A 25 10.99 18.14 16.90
N VAL A 26 11.95 18.90 16.36
CA VAL A 26 13.03 19.51 17.16
C VAL A 26 12.45 20.47 18.20
N GLY A 27 11.48 21.30 17.81
CA GLY A 27 10.81 22.23 18.73
C GLY A 27 10.12 21.53 19.91
N LEU A 28 9.43 20.41 19.66
CA LEU A 28 8.81 19.59 20.70
C LEU A 28 9.85 19.03 21.69
N VAL A 29 11.03 18.62 21.19
CA VAL A 29 12.11 18.11 22.05
C VAL A 29 12.73 19.23 22.86
N ILE A 30 12.91 20.44 22.30
CA ILE A 30 13.44 21.61 23.03
C ILE A 30 12.48 21.98 24.18
N VAL A 31 11.16 21.98 23.94
CA VAL A 31 10.16 22.23 24.98
C VAL A 31 10.22 21.17 26.09
N SER A 32 10.37 19.89 25.72
CA SER A 32 10.55 18.79 26.68
C SER A 32 11.82 18.93 27.51
N LEU A 33 12.88 19.47 26.93
CA LEU A 33 14.17 19.74 27.57
C LEU A 33 14.12 20.88 28.60
N ALA A 34 13.40 21.94 28.26
CA ALA A 34 13.21 23.07 29.17
C ALA A 34 12.50 22.65 30.47
N ILE A 35 11.75 21.55 30.42
CA ILE A 35 11.01 21.01 31.57
C ILE A 35 11.87 20.06 32.43
N GLN A 36 12.82 19.30 31.89
CA GLN A 36 13.53 18.22 32.60
C GLN A 36 15.06 18.34 32.72
N GLY A 37 15.71 19.28 32.06
CA GLY A 37 17.11 19.71 32.31
C GLY A 37 18.23 18.65 32.22
N SER A 38 18.15 17.59 31.39
CA SER A 38 19.19 16.56 31.33
C SER A 38 19.89 16.43 29.95
N VAL A 39 21.18 16.06 29.99
CA VAL A 39 22.12 15.96 28.84
C VAL A 39 21.75 14.84 27.83
N ILE A 40 20.91 13.89 28.21
CA ILE A 40 20.39 12.80 27.35
C ILE A 40 19.61 13.34 26.14
N SER A 41 19.29 14.57 26.16
CA SER A 41 18.44 15.30 25.24
C SER A 41 19.07 15.62 23.90
N PHE A 42 20.40 15.71 23.80
CA PHE A 42 21.06 16.02 22.51
C PHE A 42 20.93 14.85 21.51
N LEU A 43 21.05 13.62 22.01
CA LEU A 43 20.78 12.41 21.22
C LEU A 43 19.29 12.31 20.84
N GLY A 44 18.38 12.65 21.74
CA GLY A 44 16.95 12.72 21.47
C GLY A 44 16.59 13.73 20.37
N MET A 45 17.28 14.88 20.32
CA MET A 45 17.07 15.90 19.31
C MET A 45 17.46 15.39 17.89
N ILE A 46 18.59 14.71 17.77
CA ILE A 46 19.06 14.13 16.50
C ILE A 46 18.11 13.03 16.04
N ILE A 47 17.72 12.11 16.93
CA ILE A 47 16.79 11.01 16.62
C ILE A 47 15.42 11.57 16.20
N SER A 48 14.94 12.60 16.88
CA SER A 48 13.65 13.25 16.60
C SER A 48 13.64 13.93 15.24
N PHE A 49 14.73 14.60 14.86
CA PHE A 49 14.88 15.22 13.55
C PHE A 49 14.88 14.16 12.43
N ILE A 50 15.64 13.08 12.61
CA ILE A 50 15.70 11.96 11.66
C ILE A 50 14.29 11.33 11.50
N PHE A 51 13.59 11.11 12.60
CA PHE A 51 12.25 10.52 12.60
C PHE A 51 11.24 11.43 11.88
N GLY A 52 11.23 12.73 12.19
CA GLY A 52 10.38 13.73 11.52
C GLY A 52 10.65 13.84 10.02
N TYR A 53 11.92 13.73 9.62
CA TYR A 53 12.31 13.78 8.21
C TYR A 53 11.82 12.58 7.42
N TYR A 54 11.85 11.36 7.98
CA TYR A 54 11.43 10.12 7.29
C TYR A 54 9.93 9.86 7.34
N ILE A 55 9.19 10.40 8.32
CA ILE A 55 7.76 10.13 8.51
C ILE A 55 6.93 10.53 7.27
N TYR A 56 7.33 11.61 6.60
CA TYR A 56 6.66 12.08 5.40
C TYR A 56 6.90 11.17 4.18
N ASP A 57 8.09 10.59 4.03
CA ASP A 57 8.37 9.61 2.99
C ASP A 57 7.55 8.32 3.18
N ILE A 58 7.41 7.90 4.43
CA ILE A 58 6.59 6.75 4.80
C ILE A 58 5.12 7.04 4.48
N TYR A 59 4.62 8.22 4.82
CA TYR A 59 3.24 8.64 4.50
C TYR A 59 2.97 8.62 2.99
N LEU A 60 3.86 9.20 2.19
CA LEU A 60 3.74 9.20 0.73
C LEU A 60 3.84 7.79 0.14
N TYR A 61 4.74 6.97 0.67
CA TYR A 61 4.85 5.57 0.25
C TYR A 61 3.55 4.81 0.51
N ILE A 62 2.97 4.96 1.70
CA ILE A 62 1.70 4.32 2.08
C ILE A 62 0.56 4.83 1.21
N THR A 63 0.45 6.13 1.01
CA THR A 63 -0.60 6.77 0.18
C THR A 63 -0.52 6.31 -1.27
N ASN A 64 0.69 6.29 -1.85
CA ASN A 64 0.91 5.80 -3.21
C ASN A 64 0.60 4.30 -3.34
N LYS A 65 0.98 3.49 -2.34
CA LYS A 65 0.66 2.07 -2.30
C LYS A 65 -0.86 1.83 -2.20
N ARG A 66 -1.56 2.60 -1.38
CA ARG A 66 -3.03 2.55 -1.27
C ARG A 66 -3.71 2.94 -2.58
N ARG A 67 -3.24 4.02 -3.24
CA ARG A 67 -3.74 4.46 -4.54
C ARG A 67 -3.57 3.37 -5.62
N LYS A 68 -2.36 2.81 -5.73
CA LYS A 68 -2.08 1.72 -6.68
C LYS A 68 -2.96 0.49 -6.43
N ARG A 69 -3.17 0.14 -5.15
CA ARG A 69 -4.05 -0.99 -4.79
C ARG A 69 -5.50 -0.73 -5.20
N LYS A 70 -6.02 0.49 -5.03
CA LYS A 70 -7.36 0.85 -5.51
C LYS A 70 -7.45 0.72 -7.04
N ILE A 71 -6.49 1.31 -7.77
CA ILE A 71 -6.44 1.17 -9.23
C ILE A 71 -6.40 -0.29 -9.66
N LYS A 72 -5.57 -1.14 -9.01
CA LYS A 72 -5.51 -2.58 -9.31
C LYS A 72 -6.86 -3.27 -9.10
N ASN A 73 -7.54 -2.98 -7.99
CA ASN A 73 -8.83 -3.59 -7.67
C ASN A 73 -9.92 -3.24 -8.69
N ASP A 74 -9.88 -2.01 -9.23
CA ASP A 74 -10.88 -1.51 -10.18
C ASP A 74 -10.49 -1.78 -11.65
N MET A 75 -9.30 -2.36 -11.91
CA MET A 75 -8.81 -2.60 -13.27
C MET A 75 -9.69 -3.57 -14.05
N LEU A 76 -10.17 -4.65 -13.41
CA LEU A 76 -11.10 -5.58 -14.04
C LEU A 76 -12.39 -4.88 -14.46
N ARG A 77 -12.95 -4.02 -13.60
CA ARG A 77 -14.14 -3.22 -13.93
C ARG A 77 -13.90 -2.30 -15.13
N ALA A 78 -12.72 -1.69 -15.19
CA ALA A 78 -12.33 -0.85 -16.33
C ALA A 78 -12.28 -1.66 -17.63
N VAL A 79 -11.70 -2.86 -17.61
CA VAL A 79 -11.64 -3.74 -18.79
C VAL A 79 -13.04 -4.19 -19.23
N ILE A 80 -13.93 -4.52 -18.28
CA ILE A 80 -15.32 -4.89 -18.59
C ILE A 80 -16.04 -3.72 -19.27
N LEU A 81 -15.92 -2.49 -18.76
CA LEU A 81 -16.52 -1.31 -19.36
C LEU A 81 -16.02 -1.07 -20.79
N LEU A 82 -14.69 -1.13 -20.98
CA LEU A 82 -14.08 -1.00 -22.31
C LEU A 82 -14.57 -2.09 -23.26
N ASN A 83 -14.60 -3.36 -22.81
CA ASN A 83 -15.05 -4.49 -23.64
C ASN A 83 -16.54 -4.33 -24.04
N ASN A 84 -17.40 -3.91 -23.11
CA ASN A 84 -18.79 -3.65 -23.41
C ASN A 84 -18.98 -2.49 -24.40
N ALA A 85 -18.19 -1.43 -24.27
CA ALA A 85 -18.20 -0.33 -25.23
C ALA A 85 -17.74 -0.79 -26.62
N PHE A 86 -16.68 -1.60 -26.71
CA PHE A 86 -16.22 -2.16 -27.98
C PHE A 86 -17.25 -3.14 -28.61
N LYS A 87 -17.91 -3.97 -27.79
CA LYS A 87 -19.01 -4.82 -28.26
C LYS A 87 -20.19 -4.01 -28.81
N ALA A 88 -20.43 -2.82 -28.25
CA ALA A 88 -21.42 -1.87 -28.76
C ALA A 88 -20.94 -1.04 -29.96
N GLY A 89 -19.78 -1.34 -30.54
CA GLY A 89 -19.23 -0.65 -31.72
C GLY A 89 -18.67 0.73 -31.43
N LYS A 90 -18.40 1.07 -30.17
CA LYS A 90 -17.80 2.37 -29.82
C LYS A 90 -16.33 2.44 -30.22
N SER A 91 -15.88 3.62 -30.65
CA SER A 91 -14.46 3.88 -30.91
C SER A 91 -13.65 3.82 -29.61
N THR A 92 -12.32 3.67 -29.71
CA THR A 92 -11.41 3.68 -28.55
C THR A 92 -11.58 4.95 -27.71
N MET A 93 -11.73 6.11 -28.36
CA MET A 93 -11.94 7.38 -27.66
C MET A 93 -13.26 7.39 -26.86
N GLN A 94 -14.37 6.94 -27.47
CA GLN A 94 -15.68 6.86 -26.81
C GLN A 94 -15.67 5.84 -25.65
N ALA A 95 -15.01 4.70 -25.83
CA ALA A 95 -14.88 3.70 -24.79
C ALA A 95 -14.10 4.23 -23.58
N VAL A 96 -13.01 4.96 -23.82
CA VAL A 96 -12.22 5.60 -22.78
C VAL A 96 -12.98 6.73 -22.08
N GLU A 97 -13.78 7.51 -22.83
CA GLU A 97 -14.66 8.54 -22.29
C GLU A 97 -15.65 7.94 -21.28
N ILE A 98 -16.39 6.88 -21.69
CA ILE A 98 -17.32 6.15 -20.82
C ILE A 98 -16.58 5.66 -19.55
N ALA A 99 -15.44 5.01 -19.71
CA ALA A 99 -14.65 4.54 -18.58
C ALA A 99 -14.19 5.69 -17.65
N SER A 100 -13.86 6.85 -18.21
CA SER A 100 -13.48 8.03 -17.42
C SER A 100 -14.60 8.61 -16.56
N CYS A 101 -15.85 8.43 -16.98
CA CYS A 101 -17.05 8.92 -16.28
C CYS A 101 -17.61 7.91 -15.28
N GLU A 102 -17.59 6.62 -15.62
CA GLU A 102 -18.25 5.57 -14.82
C GLU A 102 -17.36 4.91 -13.77
N LEU A 103 -16.03 5.02 -13.92
CA LEU A 103 -15.12 4.43 -12.97
C LEU A 103 -14.95 5.31 -11.71
N PRO A 104 -14.72 4.70 -10.54
CA PRO A 104 -14.43 5.45 -9.32
C PRO A 104 -12.99 6.00 -9.31
N ASP A 105 -12.74 7.04 -8.50
CA ASP A 105 -11.38 7.50 -8.24
C ASP A 105 -10.57 6.44 -7.44
N PRO A 106 -9.32 6.24 -7.76
CA PRO A 106 -8.41 7.04 -8.60
C PRO A 106 -8.24 6.55 -10.06
N ILE A 107 -8.90 5.47 -10.49
CA ILE A 107 -8.72 4.92 -11.85
C ILE A 107 -9.39 5.82 -12.90
N SER A 108 -10.52 6.46 -12.60
CA SER A 108 -11.20 7.42 -13.47
C SER A 108 -10.26 8.57 -13.89
N ILE A 109 -9.46 9.08 -12.96
CA ILE A 109 -8.47 10.15 -13.23
C ILE A 109 -7.46 9.71 -14.28
N GLU A 110 -7.01 8.45 -14.24
CA GLU A 110 -6.06 7.95 -15.23
C GLU A 110 -6.72 7.76 -16.61
N PHE A 111 -8.00 7.34 -16.65
CA PHE A 111 -8.76 7.26 -17.90
C PHE A 111 -9.10 8.65 -18.47
N LYS A 112 -9.38 9.66 -17.62
CA LYS A 112 -9.51 11.05 -18.06
C LYS A 112 -8.24 11.55 -18.76
N LYS A 113 -7.06 11.19 -18.26
CA LYS A 113 -5.79 11.55 -18.91
C LYS A 113 -5.61 10.85 -20.26
N ILE A 114 -6.03 9.57 -20.40
CA ILE A 114 -6.03 8.88 -21.70
C ILE A 114 -6.99 9.59 -22.66
N TYR A 115 -8.20 9.93 -22.21
CA TYR A 115 -9.19 10.65 -23.01
C TYR A 115 -8.63 12.00 -23.49
N GLN A 116 -7.98 12.76 -22.61
CA GLN A 116 -7.34 14.03 -22.98
C GLN A 116 -6.23 13.81 -24.02
N ASP A 117 -5.33 12.83 -23.82
CA ASP A 117 -4.30 12.50 -24.79
C ASP A 117 -4.91 12.21 -26.18
N LEU A 118 -5.98 11.39 -26.23
CA LEU A 118 -6.69 11.06 -27.48
C LEU A 118 -7.38 12.29 -28.10
N SER A 119 -8.00 13.16 -27.27
CA SER A 119 -8.66 14.40 -27.74
C SER A 119 -7.68 15.39 -28.35
N TYR A 120 -6.41 15.36 -27.91
CA TYR A 120 -5.33 16.16 -28.50
C TYR A 120 -4.69 15.51 -29.72
N GLY A 121 -5.27 14.40 -30.26
CA GLY A 121 -4.77 13.72 -31.44
C GLY A 121 -3.56 12.81 -31.19
N ILE A 122 -3.23 12.55 -29.94
CA ILE A 122 -2.17 11.60 -29.60
C ILE A 122 -2.68 10.18 -29.90
N SER A 123 -1.86 9.37 -30.59
CA SER A 123 -2.25 8.01 -30.95
C SER A 123 -2.58 7.16 -29.70
N SER A 124 -3.51 6.22 -29.85
CA SER A 124 -3.93 5.32 -28.76
C SER A 124 -2.74 4.54 -28.18
N ASP A 125 -1.79 4.12 -28.99
CA ASP A 125 -0.58 3.42 -28.57
C ASP A 125 0.24 4.25 -27.57
N VAL A 126 0.44 5.54 -27.88
CA VAL A 126 1.20 6.46 -27.02
C VAL A 126 0.42 6.78 -25.75
N ALA A 127 -0.89 7.05 -25.87
CA ALA A 127 -1.75 7.37 -24.73
C ALA A 127 -1.79 6.22 -23.71
N PHE A 128 -2.00 4.97 -24.18
CA PHE A 128 -2.00 3.78 -23.31
C PHE A 128 -0.60 3.42 -22.78
N SER A 129 0.48 3.66 -23.54
CA SER A 129 1.84 3.52 -23.05
C SER A 129 2.15 4.50 -21.91
N ARG A 130 1.69 5.75 -22.01
CA ARG A 130 1.80 6.74 -20.94
C ARG A 130 1.02 6.31 -19.70
N PHE A 131 -0.19 5.80 -19.89
CA PHE A 131 -1.01 5.24 -18.81
C PHE A 131 -0.29 4.10 -18.10
N ALA A 132 0.22 3.10 -18.81
CA ALA A 132 0.94 1.97 -18.24
C ALA A 132 2.17 2.39 -17.43
N ARG A 133 2.92 3.41 -17.91
CA ARG A 133 4.07 3.97 -17.18
C ARG A 133 3.66 4.72 -15.92
N ARG A 134 2.59 5.53 -15.97
CA ARG A 134 2.11 6.30 -14.81
C ARG A 134 1.59 5.40 -13.70
N VAL A 135 0.74 4.44 -14.06
CA VAL A 135 0.10 3.51 -13.13
C VAL A 135 1.12 2.49 -12.58
N ASN A 136 2.03 2.03 -13.44
CA ASN A 136 3.07 1.06 -13.13
C ASN A 136 2.52 -0.19 -12.42
N LEU A 137 1.49 -0.79 -13.03
CA LEU A 137 0.89 -2.08 -12.68
C LEU A 137 1.04 -3.04 -13.86
N GLU A 138 1.13 -4.32 -13.56
CA GLU A 138 1.25 -5.38 -14.57
C GLU A 138 0.01 -5.43 -15.49
N GLU A 139 -1.17 -5.28 -14.90
CA GLU A 139 -2.45 -5.26 -15.61
C GLU A 139 -2.53 -4.08 -16.61
N ALA A 140 -2.05 -2.90 -16.21
CA ALA A 140 -2.02 -1.74 -17.09
C ALA A 140 -1.03 -1.92 -18.25
N ARG A 141 0.12 -2.57 -18.01
CA ARG A 141 1.08 -2.91 -19.06
C ARG A 141 0.50 -3.94 -20.01
N TYR A 142 -0.20 -4.95 -19.49
CA TYR A 142 -0.83 -5.98 -20.31
C TYR A 142 -1.88 -5.39 -21.25
N ILE A 143 -2.78 -4.55 -20.76
CA ILE A 143 -3.79 -3.84 -21.59
C ILE A 143 -3.11 -2.98 -22.65
N SER A 144 -2.10 -2.20 -22.26
CA SER A 144 -1.39 -1.30 -23.18
C SER A 144 -0.67 -2.06 -24.29
N SER A 145 0.08 -3.10 -23.96
CA SER A 145 0.80 -3.90 -24.97
C SER A 145 -0.15 -4.65 -25.90
N SER A 146 -1.27 -5.16 -25.39
CA SER A 146 -2.29 -5.81 -26.22
C SER A 146 -2.90 -4.85 -27.23
N LEU A 147 -3.21 -3.60 -26.82
CA LEU A 147 -3.69 -2.55 -27.74
C LEU A 147 -2.66 -2.18 -28.81
N ILE A 148 -1.40 -2.01 -28.43
CA ILE A 148 -0.32 -1.67 -29.36
C ILE A 148 -0.16 -2.78 -30.42
N ILE A 149 -0.18 -4.05 -30.00
CA ILE A 149 -0.09 -5.17 -30.94
C ILE A 149 -1.30 -5.18 -31.85
N LEU A 150 -2.51 -5.03 -31.31
CA LEU A 150 -3.76 -5.02 -32.05
C LEU A 150 -3.76 -3.93 -33.15
N ASN A 151 -3.33 -2.71 -32.82
CA ASN A 151 -3.26 -1.60 -33.77
C ASN A 151 -2.23 -1.84 -34.91
N LYS A 152 -1.18 -2.61 -34.62
CA LYS A 152 -0.17 -2.97 -35.63
C LYS A 152 -0.60 -4.13 -36.55
N THR A 153 -1.33 -5.10 -36.00
CA THR A 153 -1.70 -6.35 -36.68
C THR A 153 -3.09 -6.30 -37.31
N GLY A 154 -3.93 -5.32 -36.93
CA GLY A 154 -5.29 -5.18 -37.46
C GLY A 154 -6.21 -6.29 -37.00
N GLY A 155 -6.27 -6.58 -35.71
CA GLY A 155 -7.11 -7.65 -35.14
C GLY A 155 -8.49 -7.17 -34.63
N ASN A 156 -9.26 -8.13 -34.12
CA ASN A 156 -10.56 -7.86 -33.49
C ASN A 156 -10.40 -7.37 -32.05
N ILE A 157 -10.68 -6.08 -31.81
CA ILE A 157 -10.54 -5.45 -30.50
C ILE A 157 -11.42 -6.12 -29.44
N VAL A 158 -12.62 -6.57 -29.78
CA VAL A 158 -13.56 -7.25 -28.86
C VAL A 158 -12.97 -8.60 -28.42
N ALA A 159 -12.37 -9.36 -29.36
CA ALA A 159 -11.76 -10.64 -29.01
C ALA A 159 -10.59 -10.46 -28.03
N VAL A 160 -9.73 -9.45 -28.29
CA VAL A 160 -8.59 -9.14 -27.41
C VAL A 160 -9.05 -8.69 -26.03
N PHE A 161 -10.01 -7.76 -25.95
CA PHE A 161 -10.50 -7.29 -24.65
C PHE A 161 -11.28 -8.36 -23.88
N SER A 162 -12.02 -9.26 -24.57
CA SER A 162 -12.65 -10.42 -23.95
C SER A 162 -11.62 -11.40 -23.37
N ALA A 163 -10.49 -11.61 -24.05
CA ALA A 163 -9.41 -12.44 -23.51
C ALA A 163 -8.72 -11.78 -22.29
N ILE A 164 -8.50 -10.45 -22.34
CA ILE A 164 -7.96 -9.69 -21.20
C ILE A 164 -8.90 -9.77 -20.00
N GLU A 165 -10.21 -9.55 -20.21
CA GLU A 165 -11.25 -9.65 -19.21
C GLU A 165 -11.22 -11.01 -18.50
N ARG A 166 -11.21 -12.09 -19.29
CA ARG A 166 -11.14 -13.45 -18.77
C ARG A 166 -9.89 -13.70 -17.94
N THR A 167 -8.73 -13.30 -18.45
CA THR A 167 -7.44 -13.47 -17.72
C THR A 167 -7.43 -12.70 -16.41
N LEU A 168 -7.93 -11.45 -16.39
CA LEU A 168 -7.98 -10.65 -15.16
C LEU A 168 -9.03 -11.20 -14.17
N PHE A 169 -10.14 -11.71 -14.66
CA PHE A 169 -11.16 -12.35 -13.84
C PHE A 169 -10.61 -13.61 -13.16
N GLU A 170 -9.97 -14.51 -13.93
CA GLU A 170 -9.34 -15.74 -13.40
C GLU A 170 -8.24 -15.40 -12.38
N LYS A 171 -7.39 -14.40 -12.67
CA LYS A 171 -6.38 -13.92 -11.73
C LYS A 171 -6.99 -13.40 -10.44
N LYS A 172 -8.06 -12.59 -10.52
CA LYS A 172 -8.75 -12.05 -9.36
C LYS A 172 -9.41 -13.15 -8.52
N LYS A 173 -10.07 -14.12 -9.18
CA LYS A 173 -10.66 -15.28 -8.51
C LYS A 173 -9.59 -16.08 -7.75
N LEU A 174 -8.46 -16.35 -8.39
CA LEU A 174 -7.35 -17.06 -7.73
C LEU A 174 -6.80 -16.28 -6.53
N GLU A 175 -6.64 -14.94 -6.65
CA GLU A 175 -6.23 -14.08 -5.52
C GLU A 175 -7.25 -14.15 -4.35
N GLU A 176 -8.55 -14.18 -4.65
CA GLU A 176 -9.63 -14.31 -3.65
C GLU A 176 -9.64 -15.70 -2.99
N ASP A 177 -9.50 -16.77 -3.75
CA ASP A 177 -9.45 -18.15 -3.26
C ASP A 177 -8.23 -18.36 -2.34
N LEU A 178 -7.06 -17.86 -2.74
CA LEU A 178 -5.86 -17.88 -1.89
C LEU A 178 -6.06 -17.09 -0.60
N LYS A 179 -6.69 -15.91 -0.68
CA LYS A 179 -6.98 -15.09 0.50
C LYS A 179 -7.93 -15.81 1.44
N ASN A 180 -9.00 -16.42 0.93
CA ASN A 180 -9.97 -17.16 1.72
C ASN A 180 -9.35 -18.38 2.40
N SER A 181 -8.53 -19.14 1.68
CA SER A 181 -7.80 -20.31 2.22
C SER A 181 -6.83 -19.94 3.34
N THR A 182 -6.25 -18.71 3.27
CA THR A 182 -5.31 -18.24 4.30
C THR A 182 -5.99 -17.53 5.47
N GLN A 183 -7.27 -17.13 5.37
CA GLN A 183 -7.95 -16.40 6.44
C GLN A 183 -8.13 -17.25 7.71
N ALA A 184 -8.50 -18.51 7.58
CA ALA A 184 -8.64 -19.41 8.72
C ALA A 184 -7.31 -19.60 9.46
N SER A 185 -6.22 -19.81 8.73
CA SER A 185 -4.87 -19.91 9.31
C SER A 185 -4.42 -18.61 9.99
N ASN A 186 -4.78 -17.45 9.42
CA ASN A 186 -4.46 -16.14 9.99
C ASN A 186 -5.21 -15.88 11.32
N LEU A 187 -6.44 -16.37 11.47
CA LEU A 187 -7.19 -16.26 12.72
C LEU A 187 -6.54 -17.09 13.83
N VAL A 188 -6.19 -18.34 13.53
CA VAL A 188 -5.51 -19.22 14.49
C VAL A 188 -4.20 -18.57 14.99
N VAL A 189 -3.40 -18.01 14.09
CA VAL A 189 -2.15 -17.35 14.48
C VAL A 189 -2.39 -16.09 15.31
N LYS A 190 -3.40 -15.28 14.98
CA LYS A 190 -3.75 -14.10 15.82
C LYS A 190 -4.16 -14.49 17.22
N VAL A 191 -4.95 -15.56 17.33
CA VAL A 191 -5.33 -16.11 18.65
C VAL A 191 -4.09 -16.61 19.40
N LEU A 192 -3.25 -17.42 18.78
CA LEU A 192 -2.01 -17.90 19.36
C LEU A 192 -1.06 -16.77 19.79
N MET A 193 -0.98 -15.68 19.01
CA MET A 193 -0.21 -14.49 19.41
C MET A 193 -0.81 -13.76 20.61
N GLY A 194 -2.14 -13.74 20.73
CA GLY A 194 -2.85 -13.05 21.80
C GLY A 194 -2.81 -13.81 23.13
N VAL A 195 -2.81 -15.13 23.11
CA VAL A 195 -2.90 -15.97 24.31
C VAL A 195 -1.87 -15.63 25.40
N PRO A 196 -0.54 -15.51 25.12
CA PRO A 196 0.43 -15.17 26.15
C PRO A 196 0.18 -13.78 26.77
N VAL A 197 -0.21 -12.81 25.95
CA VAL A 197 -0.48 -11.44 26.41
C VAL A 197 -1.71 -11.40 27.31
N VAL A 198 -2.79 -12.07 26.90
CA VAL A 198 -4.02 -12.18 27.69
C VAL A 198 -3.76 -12.92 28.99
N PHE A 199 -2.96 -13.98 28.96
CA PHE A 199 -2.60 -14.74 30.16
C PHE A 199 -1.84 -13.91 31.21
N ILE A 200 -0.84 -13.13 30.76
CA ILE A 200 -0.10 -12.20 31.62
C ILE A 200 -1.06 -11.15 32.24
N LEU A 201 -1.99 -10.63 31.43
CA LEU A 201 -2.96 -9.63 31.84
C LEU A 201 -3.92 -10.19 32.93
N ILE A 202 -4.38 -11.44 32.74
CA ILE A 202 -5.25 -12.13 33.71
C ILE A 202 -4.51 -12.30 35.06
N ILE A 203 -3.25 -12.78 35.03
CA ILE A 203 -2.46 -12.93 36.26
C ILE A 203 -2.25 -11.60 36.95
N TYR A 204 -1.95 -10.53 36.21
CA TYR A 204 -1.77 -9.19 36.74
C TYR A 204 -3.01 -8.67 37.46
N VAL A 205 -4.21 -8.93 36.90
CA VAL A 205 -5.49 -8.50 37.49
C VAL A 205 -5.86 -9.33 38.73
N LEU A 206 -5.57 -10.65 38.69
CA LEU A 206 -5.92 -11.54 39.80
C LEU A 206 -4.95 -11.44 40.99
N SER A 207 -3.68 -11.18 40.72
CA SER A 207 -2.62 -11.14 41.73
C SER A 207 -1.54 -10.14 41.30
N PRO A 208 -1.73 -8.83 41.58
CA PRO A 208 -0.74 -7.80 41.19
C PRO A 208 0.65 -8.06 41.78
N ASP A 209 0.71 -8.59 43.00
CA ASP A 209 1.95 -8.85 43.73
C ASP A 209 2.77 -10.02 43.13
N TYR A 210 2.16 -10.82 42.25
CA TYR A 210 2.85 -11.95 41.63
C TYR A 210 4.07 -11.54 40.80
N PHE A 211 4.04 -10.36 40.23
CA PHE A 211 5.13 -9.81 39.41
C PHE A 211 6.13 -8.96 40.20
N GLU A 212 5.85 -8.61 41.48
CA GLU A 212 6.71 -7.77 42.31
C GLU A 212 8.15 -8.33 42.44
N PRO A 213 8.37 -9.65 42.67
CA PRO A 213 9.72 -10.21 42.71
C PRO A 213 10.51 -10.08 41.42
N LEU A 214 9.82 -10.03 40.27
CA LEU A 214 10.46 -9.86 38.97
C LEU A 214 11.02 -8.43 38.77
N PHE A 215 10.37 -7.43 39.40
CA PHE A 215 10.78 -6.03 39.26
C PHE A 215 11.68 -5.55 40.41
N SER A 216 11.74 -6.29 41.50
CA SER A 216 12.53 -5.93 42.70
C SER A 216 13.92 -6.52 42.75
N SER A 217 14.27 -7.48 41.86
CA SER A 217 15.56 -8.17 41.88
C SER A 217 16.30 -8.09 40.54
N PRO A 218 17.65 -7.97 40.55
CA PRO A 218 18.45 -7.99 39.32
C PRO A 218 18.24 -9.27 38.46
N LEU A 219 18.02 -10.41 39.13
CA LEU A 219 17.72 -11.68 38.46
C LEU A 219 16.34 -11.63 37.77
N GLY A 220 15.38 -10.89 38.32
CA GLY A 220 14.06 -10.71 37.73
C GLY A 220 14.13 -10.00 36.38
N TYR A 221 14.92 -8.95 36.25
CA TYR A 221 15.13 -8.27 34.97
C TYR A 221 15.77 -9.18 33.92
N MET A 222 16.69 -10.04 34.32
CA MET A 222 17.30 -11.02 33.42
C MET A 222 16.26 -12.04 32.90
N ILE A 223 15.36 -12.51 33.76
CA ILE A 223 14.27 -13.42 33.41
C ILE A 223 13.30 -12.70 32.44
N ILE A 224 12.89 -11.47 32.69
CA ILE A 224 12.03 -10.68 31.82
C ILE A 224 12.67 -10.55 30.43
N PHE A 225 13.97 -10.26 30.36
CA PHE A 225 14.70 -10.13 29.10
C PHE A 225 14.71 -11.44 28.31
N ILE A 226 14.97 -12.57 28.96
CA ILE A 226 14.96 -13.90 28.32
C ILE A 226 13.55 -14.24 27.82
N VAL A 227 12.51 -14.04 28.59
CA VAL A 227 11.12 -14.28 28.21
C VAL A 227 10.72 -13.40 27.02
N PHE A 228 11.12 -12.13 27.02
CA PHE A 228 10.89 -11.21 25.91
C PHE A 228 11.59 -11.69 24.62
N LEU A 229 12.84 -12.14 24.73
CA LEU A 229 13.59 -12.69 23.61
C LEU A 229 12.96 -13.98 23.07
N MET A 230 12.52 -14.88 23.93
CA MET A 230 11.75 -16.07 23.56
C MET A 230 10.44 -15.70 22.86
N PHE A 231 9.74 -14.69 23.33
CA PHE A 231 8.50 -14.21 22.71
C PHE A 231 8.75 -13.65 21.32
N LEU A 232 9.86 -12.93 21.09
CA LEU A 232 10.25 -12.47 19.75
C LEU A 232 10.55 -13.64 18.81
N VAL A 233 11.27 -14.66 19.27
CA VAL A 233 11.53 -15.87 18.49
C VAL A 233 10.23 -16.61 18.16
N TYR A 234 9.34 -16.75 19.14
CA TYR A 234 8.00 -17.33 18.93
C TYR A 234 7.20 -16.60 17.86
N MET A 235 7.14 -15.26 17.93
CA MET A 235 6.50 -14.42 16.92
C MET A 235 7.10 -14.58 15.53
N TYR A 236 8.43 -14.67 15.46
CA TYR A 236 9.14 -14.88 14.20
C TYR A 236 8.83 -16.26 13.60
N LEU A 237 8.85 -17.32 14.40
CA LEU A 237 8.55 -18.69 13.96
C LEU A 237 7.11 -18.82 13.47
N LEU A 238 6.13 -18.26 14.19
CA LEU A 238 4.73 -18.24 13.75
C LEU A 238 4.57 -17.57 12.38
N LYS A 239 5.19 -16.40 12.18
CA LYS A 239 5.16 -15.69 10.89
C LYS A 239 5.88 -16.49 9.79
N LYS A 240 6.95 -17.17 10.11
CA LYS A 240 7.72 -17.96 9.14
C LYS A 240 6.93 -19.19 8.66
N ILE A 241 6.28 -19.92 9.59
CA ILE A 241 5.44 -21.07 9.27
C ILE A 241 4.29 -20.69 8.35
N MET A 242 3.68 -19.53 8.56
CA MET A 242 2.60 -19.03 7.68
C MET A 242 3.09 -18.65 6.28
N LYS A 243 4.32 -18.13 6.16
CA LYS A 243 4.86 -17.71 4.87
C LYS A 243 5.20 -18.88 3.95
N VAL A 244 5.38 -20.07 4.50
CA VAL A 244 5.73 -21.29 3.74
C VAL A 244 4.51 -21.95 3.08
N LYS A 245 3.29 -21.55 3.44
CA LYS A 245 2.05 -22.12 2.86
C LYS A 245 1.42 -21.28 1.73
N VAL A 246 2.12 -20.31 1.20
CA VAL A 246 1.78 -19.50 0.02
C VAL A 246 2.96 -19.62 -0.96
#